data_aa3278a6ccd01d70744d19a10998c184
#
_entry.id   aa3278a6ccd01d70744d19a10998c184
#
_cell.length_a   1.000
_cell.length_b   1.000
_cell.length_c   1.000
_cell.angle_alpha   90.00
_cell.angle_beta   90.00
_cell.angle_gamma   90.00
#
_symmetry.space_group_name_H-M   'P 1'
#
loop_
_entity.id
_entity.type
_entity.pdbx_description
1 polymer ?
#
loop_
_entity_poly.entity_id
_entity_poly.type
_entity_poly.pdbx_seq_one_letter_code
_entity_poly.pdbx_strand_id
1 'polypeptide(L)'
;MSQTSSINRSVLSETSSLTRYDLEIIVTMINDGSRVLDIGCGDGALMLALRDKDCDVRGIEIDGACVERCVAHGLSVVQGDADRDLADY
;
A
#
# COMPACT_ATOMS: atom_id res chain seq x y z
N MET A 1 -18.57 18.40 -8.08
CA MET A 1 -17.77 18.09 -7.80
C MET A 1 -17.13 17.19 -7.99
N SER A 2 -16.56 17.29 -8.28
CA SER A 2 -15.91 16.32 -8.62
C SER A 2 -15.52 15.38 -7.70
N GLN A 3 -16.18 14.43 -7.65
CA GLN A 3 -15.86 13.37 -6.83
C GLN A 3 -14.70 12.59 -7.25
N THR A 4 -14.36 12.66 -8.51
CA THR A 4 -13.23 11.91 -8.99
C THR A 4 -11.94 12.37 -8.38
N SER A 5 -11.85 13.62 -8.00
CA SER A 5 -10.64 14.11 -7.37
C SER A 5 -10.37 13.47 -6.01
N SER A 6 -11.42 12.94 -5.36
CA SER A 6 -11.24 12.27 -4.08
C SER A 6 -10.93 10.79 -4.26
N ILE A 7 -10.94 10.29 -5.49
CA ILE A 7 -10.70 8.89 -5.78
C ILE A 7 -9.42 8.76 -6.58
N ASN A 8 -8.34 9.20 -6.01
CA ASN A 8 -7.04 9.02 -6.63
C ASN A 8 -6.56 7.63 -6.23
N ARG A 9 -6.45 6.73 -7.19
CA ARG A 9 -6.01 5.37 -6.94
C ARG A 9 -4.59 5.19 -7.44
N SER A 10 -3.77 4.59 -6.61
CA SER A 10 -2.41 4.24 -6.97
C SER A 10 -2.15 2.78 -6.66
N VAL A 11 -1.47 2.11 -7.57
CA VAL A 11 -1.03 0.73 -7.38
C VAL A 11 0.48 0.71 -7.36
N LEU A 12 1.04 0.21 -6.28
CA LEU A 12 2.49 0.14 -6.09
C LEU A 12 2.91 -1.32 -6.00
N SER A 13 3.98 -1.69 -6.71
CA SER A 13 4.48 -3.06 -6.75
C SER A 13 5.86 -3.14 -6.14
N GLU A 14 6.12 -4.24 -5.43
CA GLU A 14 7.44 -4.56 -4.91
C GLU A 14 8.00 -3.51 -3.96
N THR A 15 7.13 -2.89 -3.14
CA THR A 15 7.55 -1.85 -2.21
C THR A 15 8.47 -2.37 -1.12
N SER A 16 8.46 -3.68 -0.86
CA SER A 16 9.32 -4.26 0.16
C SER A 16 10.81 -4.13 -0.14
N SER A 17 11.18 -3.89 -1.41
CA SER A 17 12.58 -3.71 -1.79
C SER A 17 13.03 -2.25 -1.83
N LEU A 18 12.14 -1.31 -1.49
CA LEU A 18 12.45 0.10 -1.55
C LEU A 18 13.29 0.54 -0.35
N THR A 19 14.19 1.48 -0.59
CA THR A 19 14.96 2.09 0.48
C THR A 19 14.11 3.14 1.20
N ARG A 20 14.57 3.58 2.36
CA ARG A 20 13.91 4.66 3.09
C ARG A 20 13.81 5.94 2.24
N TYR A 21 14.84 6.23 1.47
CA TYR A 21 14.85 7.40 0.60
C TYR A 21 13.78 7.28 -0.49
N ASP A 22 13.66 6.09 -1.09
CA ASP A 22 12.62 5.84 -2.08
C ASP A 22 11.22 6.01 -1.50
N LEU A 23 11.01 5.54 -0.27
CA LEU A 23 9.73 5.68 0.40
C LEU A 23 9.36 7.14 0.62
N GLU A 24 10.31 7.96 1.02
CA GLU A 24 10.08 9.40 1.23
C GLU A 24 9.64 10.08 -0.07
N ILE A 25 10.29 9.76 -1.19
CA ILE A 25 9.94 10.31 -2.48
C ILE A 25 8.53 9.88 -2.88
N ILE A 26 8.22 8.60 -2.76
CA ILE A 26 6.91 8.07 -3.14
C ILE A 26 5.80 8.72 -2.33
N VAL A 27 6.02 8.88 -1.04
CA VAL A 27 5.02 9.52 -0.16
C VAL A 27 4.70 10.94 -0.64
N THR A 28 5.72 11.70 -1.08
CA THR A 28 5.47 13.06 -1.58
C THR A 28 4.68 13.08 -2.87
N MET A 29 4.73 12.00 -3.66
CA MET A 29 4.03 11.92 -4.93
C MET A 29 2.57 11.51 -4.81
N ILE A 30 2.17 10.98 -3.68
CA ILE A 30 0.81 10.50 -3.45
C ILE A 30 0.02 11.58 -2.73
N ASN A 31 -1.11 11.95 -3.30
CA ASN A 31 -1.96 12.99 -2.71
C ASN A 31 -2.59 12.51 -1.40
N ASP A 32 -2.79 13.44 -0.48
CA ASP A 32 -3.51 13.14 0.76
C ASP A 32 -4.89 12.59 0.44
N GLY A 33 -5.34 11.64 1.22
CA GLY A 33 -6.66 11.05 1.06
C GLY A 33 -6.82 10.09 -0.10
N SER A 34 -5.72 9.71 -0.76
CA SER A 34 -5.77 8.78 -1.90
C SER A 34 -6.12 7.36 -1.46
N ARG A 35 -6.64 6.59 -2.40
CA ARG A 35 -6.76 5.14 -2.25
C ARG A 35 -5.56 4.49 -2.90
N VAL A 36 -4.86 3.65 -2.16
CA VAL A 36 -3.61 3.04 -2.60
C VAL A 36 -3.67 1.53 -2.40
N LEU A 37 -3.31 0.80 -3.43
CA LEU A 37 -3.09 -0.65 -3.32
C LEU A 37 -1.60 -0.92 -3.39
N ASP A 38 -1.06 -1.48 -2.31
CA ASP A 38 0.36 -1.75 -2.18
C ASP A 38 0.62 -3.23 -2.45
N ILE A 39 1.14 -3.54 -3.62
CA ILE A 39 1.42 -4.91 -4.04
C ILE A 39 2.83 -5.29 -3.61
N GLY A 40 2.96 -6.37 -2.84
CA GLY A 40 4.24 -6.78 -2.28
C GLY A 40 4.67 -5.82 -1.18
N CYS A 41 3.75 -5.50 -0.26
CA CYS A 41 3.96 -4.45 0.72
C CYS A 41 5.02 -4.75 1.78
N GLY A 42 5.51 -5.99 1.84
CA GLY A 42 6.51 -6.38 2.82
C GLY A 42 6.01 -6.18 4.25
N ASP A 43 6.81 -5.52 5.07
CA ASP A 43 6.45 -5.25 6.46
C ASP A 43 5.58 -4.01 6.66
N GLY A 44 5.21 -3.34 5.58
CA GLY A 44 4.24 -2.26 5.62
C GLY A 44 4.82 -0.87 5.84
N ALA A 45 6.11 -0.67 5.63
CA ALA A 45 6.73 0.63 5.88
C ALA A 45 6.08 1.78 5.08
N LEU A 46 5.80 1.57 3.79
CA LEU A 46 5.13 2.58 2.98
C LEU A 46 3.70 2.81 3.45
N MET A 47 2.99 1.74 3.79
CA MET A 47 1.61 1.85 4.27
C MET A 47 1.53 2.67 5.55
N LEU A 48 2.48 2.49 6.46
CA LEU A 48 2.54 3.27 7.69
C LEU A 48 2.76 4.76 7.39
N ALA A 49 3.65 5.05 6.46
CA ALA A 49 3.93 6.44 6.07
C ALA A 49 2.70 7.09 5.42
N LEU A 50 1.98 6.35 4.56
CA LEU A 50 0.80 6.88 3.88
C LEU A 50 -0.40 7.04 4.82
N ARG A 51 -0.44 6.29 5.91
CA ARG A 51 -1.51 6.46 6.90
C ARG A 51 -1.53 7.87 7.47
N ASP A 52 -0.36 8.48 7.64
CA ASP A 52 -0.26 9.84 8.16
C ASP A 52 -0.76 10.89 7.15
N LYS A 53 -1.01 10.50 5.90
CA LYS A 53 -1.58 11.37 4.87
C LYS A 53 -3.07 11.10 4.65
N ASP A 54 -3.72 10.43 5.58
CA ASP A 54 -5.13 10.06 5.49
C ASP A 54 -5.47 9.21 4.26
N CYS A 55 -4.50 8.48 3.73
CA CYS A 55 -4.73 7.58 2.61
C CYS A 55 -5.44 6.31 3.07
N ASP A 56 -6.32 5.79 2.22
CA ASP A 56 -6.91 4.47 2.41
C ASP A 56 -5.98 3.47 1.71
N VAL A 57 -5.11 2.82 2.47
CA VAL A 57 -4.10 1.93 1.91
C VAL A 57 -4.46 0.48 2.22
N ARG A 58 -4.46 -0.34 1.18
CA ARG A 58 -4.65 -1.77 1.30
C ARG A 58 -3.46 -2.47 0.71
N GLY A 59 -3.04 -3.57 1.30
CA GLY A 59 -1.88 -4.31 0.84
C GLY A 59 -2.19 -5.76 0.51
N ILE A 60 -1.38 -6.31 -0.40
CA ILE A 60 -1.38 -7.74 -0.67
C ILE A 60 0.08 -8.21 -0.61
N GLU A 61 0.33 -9.29 0.10
CA GLU A 61 1.67 -9.79 0.34
C GLU A 61 1.65 -11.31 0.35
N ILE A 62 2.60 -11.92 -0.34
CA ILE A 62 2.67 -13.38 -0.42
C ILE A 62 3.31 -14.01 0.83
N ASP A 63 4.18 -13.29 1.51
CA ASP A 63 4.87 -13.78 2.70
C ASP A 63 4.00 -13.62 3.94
N GLY A 64 3.55 -14.74 4.50
CA GLY A 64 2.66 -14.72 5.67
C GLY A 64 3.27 -14.07 6.90
N ALA A 65 4.58 -14.15 7.11
CA ALA A 65 5.22 -13.49 8.24
C ALA A 65 5.16 -11.97 8.10
N CYS A 66 5.31 -11.46 6.86
CA CYS A 66 5.14 -10.03 6.60
C CYS A 66 3.70 -9.59 6.85
N VAL A 67 2.73 -10.40 6.41
CA VAL A 67 1.31 -10.12 6.64
C VAL A 67 1.03 -10.01 8.14
N GLU A 68 1.55 -10.93 8.93
CA GLU A 68 1.36 -10.92 10.38
C GLU A 68 1.92 -9.64 11.01
N ARG A 69 3.10 -9.20 10.57
CA ARG A 69 3.68 -7.96 11.06
C ARG A 69 2.83 -6.74 10.69
N CYS A 70 2.32 -6.70 9.47
CA CYS A 70 1.44 -5.63 9.04
C CYS A 70 0.15 -5.57 9.88
N VAL A 71 -0.47 -6.71 10.10
CA VAL A 71 -1.69 -6.79 10.89
C VAL A 71 -1.43 -6.37 12.33
N ALA A 72 -0.28 -6.74 12.88
CA ALA A 72 0.11 -6.31 14.23
C ALA A 72 0.26 -4.79 14.34
N HIS A 73 0.57 -4.11 13.24
CA HIS A 73 0.62 -2.64 13.19
C HIS A 73 -0.71 -2.00 12.81
N GLY A 74 -1.77 -2.77 12.71
CA GLY A 74 -3.09 -2.24 12.37
C GLY A 74 -3.30 -1.96 10.89
N LEU A 75 -2.47 -2.54 10.02
CA LEU A 75 -2.58 -2.32 8.57
C LEU A 75 -3.53 -3.33 7.93
N SER A 76 -4.20 -2.89 6.86
CA SER A 76 -5.14 -3.72 6.11
C SER A 76 -4.39 -4.48 5.02
N VAL A 77 -3.90 -5.67 5.34
CA VAL A 77 -3.13 -6.49 4.41
C VAL A 77 -3.73 -7.90 4.37
N VAL A 78 -3.80 -8.45 3.17
CA VAL A 78 -4.19 -9.84 2.98
C VAL A 78 -3.02 -10.62 2.41
N GLN A 79 -2.95 -11.90 2.75
CA GLN A 79 -1.96 -12.79 2.15
C GLN A 79 -2.48 -13.25 0.79
N GLY A 80 -1.67 -13.08 -0.24
CA GLY A 80 -2.06 -13.52 -1.57
C GLY A 80 -0.97 -13.29 -2.59
N ASP A 81 -1.23 -13.81 -3.79
CA ASP A 81 -0.38 -13.64 -4.95
C ASP A 81 -1.08 -12.67 -5.89
N ALA A 82 -0.49 -11.47 -6.06
CA ALA A 82 -1.11 -10.43 -6.86
C ALA A 82 -1.34 -10.85 -8.31
N ASP A 83 -0.43 -11.63 -8.88
CA ASP A 83 -0.56 -12.08 -10.27
C ASP A 83 -1.80 -12.95 -10.47
N ARG A 84 -2.19 -13.70 -9.45
CA ARG A 84 -3.35 -14.57 -9.52
C ARG A 84 -4.60 -13.93 -8.93
N ASP A 85 -4.44 -13.29 -7.79
CA ASP A 85 -5.58 -12.87 -6.97
C ASP A 85 -6.17 -11.53 -7.41
N LEU A 86 -5.43 -10.74 -8.19
CA LEU A 86 -5.92 -9.47 -8.73
C LEU A 86 -6.40 -9.57 -10.18
N ALA A 87 -6.46 -10.76 -10.74
CA ALA A 87 -6.81 -10.94 -12.15
C ALA A 87 -8.21 -10.42 -12.48
N ASP A 88 -9.12 -10.38 -11.50
CA ASP A 88 -10.50 -9.96 -11.70
C ASP A 88 -10.79 -8.50 -11.33
N TYR A 89 -9.76 -7.77 -10.98
CA TYR A 89 -9.93 -6.37 -10.63
C TYR A 89 -9.92 -5.45 -11.84
#